data_4c0b520927023311dfd08b9500cedaf1
#
_entry.id   4c0b520927023311dfd08b9500cedaf1
#
_cell.length_a   1.000
_cell.length_b   1.000
_cell.length_c   1.000
_cell.angle_alpha   90.00
_cell.angle_beta   90.00
_cell.angle_gamma   90.00
#
_symmetry.space_group_name_H-M   'P 1'
#
loop_
_entity.id
_entity.type
_entity.pdbx_description
1 polymer ?
#
loop_
_entity_poly.entity_id
_entity_poly.type
_entity_poly.pdbx_seq_one_letter_code
_entity_poly.pdbx_strand_id
1 'polypeptide(L)'
;VLLEKWPHEDLIFTAPTEKGLEMYKDVDVEKRVADFNDSEGLVKAFEGVDTMILISMPFVGPKRRAAQKTALDAAVKAKVNRLVYTSIVGAGEKDIDTYEVNDHVWFEAYVKEQPIHYLFLRDSQYAEAMVSNYVNAYENTNNVLANNMGEGLMAYISRDDCALACACAAMSDWQDRVVDVNGPEQLTIGQYIQIANEVTGHDVKYVEINDEQQYEFFDSIGVPRTTEDMWAQTATNFPFCSDGMVTFGRAIRLGQMSTFTNDFEELTGQKPMTVKEMFEDMENHLIGSRTSTDD
;
A
#
# COMPACT_ATOMS: atom_id res chain seq x y z
N VAL A 1 -4.13 9.21 -15.49
CA VAL A 1 -3.59 10.55 -15.13
C VAL A 1 -2.27 10.82 -15.85
N LEU A 2 -1.19 10.05 -15.60
CA LEU A 2 0.10 10.30 -16.30
C LEU A 2 -0.06 10.23 -17.83
N LEU A 3 -0.68 9.18 -18.36
CA LEU A 3 -0.93 9.01 -19.81
C LEU A 3 -1.81 10.12 -20.43
N GLU A 4 -2.58 10.83 -19.63
CA GLU A 4 -3.43 11.93 -20.10
C GLU A 4 -2.74 13.30 -20.04
N LYS A 5 -1.79 13.46 -19.13
CA LYS A 5 -1.21 14.77 -18.78
C LYS A 5 0.27 14.92 -19.12
N TRP A 6 0.96 13.80 -19.39
CA TRP A 6 2.40 13.80 -19.64
C TRP A 6 2.72 13.22 -21.03
N PRO A 7 3.73 13.72 -21.75
CA PRO A 7 4.14 13.14 -23.02
C PRO A 7 4.49 11.66 -22.88
N HIS A 8 3.94 10.80 -23.73
CA HIS A 8 4.15 9.36 -23.65
C HIS A 8 5.62 8.96 -23.87
N GLU A 9 6.34 9.72 -24.69
CA GLU A 9 7.76 9.55 -24.96
C GLU A 9 8.66 9.79 -23.73
N ASP A 10 8.12 10.48 -22.72
CA ASP A 10 8.82 10.74 -21.46
C ASP A 10 8.44 9.74 -20.34
N LEU A 11 7.58 8.77 -20.64
CA LEU A 11 7.13 7.76 -19.69
C LEU A 11 7.79 6.41 -19.95
N ILE A 12 8.26 5.79 -18.87
CA ILE A 12 8.82 4.44 -18.88
C ILE A 12 8.01 3.59 -17.89
N PHE A 13 7.41 2.51 -18.38
CA PHE A 13 6.74 1.53 -17.55
C PHE A 13 7.67 0.36 -17.27
N THR A 14 7.72 -0.06 -16.01
CA THR A 14 8.57 -1.18 -15.58
C THR A 14 7.75 -2.29 -14.93
N ALA A 15 8.21 -3.51 -15.14
CA ALA A 15 7.74 -4.69 -14.41
C ALA A 15 8.92 -5.66 -14.19
N PRO A 16 8.83 -6.59 -13.23
CA PRO A 16 9.95 -7.52 -12.95
C PRO A 16 10.22 -8.50 -14.10
N THR A 17 9.25 -8.71 -14.99
CA THR A 17 9.37 -9.66 -16.13
C THR A 17 8.76 -9.10 -17.39
N GLU A 18 9.17 -9.63 -18.57
CA GLU A 18 8.52 -9.33 -19.85
C GLU A 18 7.01 -9.67 -19.83
N LYS A 19 6.63 -10.77 -19.17
CA LYS A 19 5.22 -11.15 -19.01
C LYS A 19 4.43 -10.10 -18.24
N GLY A 20 5.00 -9.51 -17.18
CA GLY A 20 4.39 -8.40 -16.43
C GLY A 20 4.17 -7.15 -17.28
N LEU A 21 4.96 -6.95 -18.36
CA LEU A 21 4.81 -5.84 -19.30
C LEU A 21 3.72 -6.08 -20.36
N GLU A 22 3.29 -7.33 -20.57
CA GLU A 22 2.26 -7.67 -21.58
C GLU A 22 0.92 -6.94 -21.32
N MET A 23 0.58 -6.66 -20.09
CA MET A 23 -0.64 -5.91 -19.75
C MET A 23 -0.62 -4.47 -20.33
N TYR A 24 0.56 -3.95 -20.63
CA TYR A 24 0.78 -2.62 -21.19
C TYR A 24 1.14 -2.63 -22.67
N LYS A 25 1.01 -3.78 -23.37
CA LYS A 25 1.45 -3.92 -24.78
C LYS A 25 0.83 -2.91 -25.72
N ASP A 26 -0.43 -2.54 -25.48
CA ASP A 26 -1.20 -1.58 -26.31
C ASP A 26 -1.04 -0.12 -25.84
N VAL A 27 -0.25 0.13 -24.80
CA VAL A 27 0.08 1.48 -24.33
C VAL A 27 1.36 1.94 -25.03
N ASP A 28 1.31 3.10 -25.68
CA ASP A 28 2.44 3.68 -26.42
C ASP A 28 3.39 4.43 -25.47
N VAL A 29 4.16 3.66 -24.70
CA VAL A 29 5.22 4.15 -23.78
C VAL A 29 6.41 3.21 -23.89
N GLU A 30 7.59 3.67 -23.49
CA GLU A 30 8.74 2.80 -23.32
C GLU A 30 8.51 1.79 -22.20
N LYS A 31 8.94 0.55 -22.39
CA LYS A 31 8.79 -0.54 -21.42
C LYS A 31 10.14 -1.15 -21.13
N ARG A 32 10.46 -1.35 -19.84
CA ARG A 32 11.74 -1.93 -19.41
C ARG A 32 11.50 -2.98 -18.33
N VAL A 33 12.22 -4.08 -18.39
CA VAL A 33 12.25 -5.06 -17.28
C VAL A 33 13.08 -4.48 -16.14
N ALA A 34 12.54 -4.52 -14.94
CA ALA A 34 13.16 -4.02 -13.70
C ALA A 34 12.93 -5.03 -12.56
N ASP A 35 13.71 -6.11 -12.57
CA ASP A 35 13.71 -7.11 -11.50
C ASP A 35 14.59 -6.63 -10.33
N PHE A 36 14.02 -6.48 -9.16
CA PHE A 36 14.73 -6.04 -7.94
C PHE A 36 15.80 -7.03 -7.46
N ASN A 37 15.86 -8.24 -8.03
CA ASN A 37 16.92 -9.20 -7.79
C ASN A 37 18.10 -9.05 -8.77
N ASP A 38 17.98 -8.26 -9.85
CA ASP A 38 19.02 -8.01 -10.85
C ASP A 38 19.55 -6.58 -10.76
N SER A 39 20.57 -6.37 -9.91
CA SER A 39 21.15 -5.04 -9.68
C SER A 39 21.77 -4.40 -10.93
N GLU A 40 22.31 -5.17 -11.86
CA GLU A 40 22.91 -4.64 -13.11
C GLU A 40 21.83 -4.31 -14.14
N GLY A 41 20.81 -5.17 -14.24
CA GLY A 41 19.62 -4.93 -15.07
C GLY A 41 18.86 -3.68 -14.63
N LEU A 42 18.71 -3.48 -13.32
CA LEU A 42 18.06 -2.28 -12.76
C LEU A 42 18.78 -0.99 -13.13
N VAL A 43 20.12 -0.95 -13.07
CA VAL A 43 20.88 0.26 -13.48
C VAL A 43 20.58 0.62 -14.92
N LYS A 44 20.53 -0.38 -15.81
CA LYS A 44 20.19 -0.15 -17.23
C LYS A 44 18.73 0.26 -17.40
N ALA A 45 17.83 -0.37 -16.64
CA ALA A 45 16.40 -0.03 -16.67
C ALA A 45 16.13 1.42 -16.26
N PHE A 46 16.98 2.00 -15.40
CA PHE A 46 16.84 3.37 -14.89
C PHE A 46 17.70 4.39 -15.63
N GLU A 47 18.45 4.01 -16.67
CA GLU A 47 19.21 4.97 -17.49
C GLU A 47 18.30 6.02 -18.11
N GLY A 48 18.66 7.31 -17.93
CA GLY A 48 17.91 8.45 -18.46
C GLY A 48 16.64 8.82 -17.69
N VAL A 49 16.32 8.12 -16.60
CA VAL A 49 15.19 8.45 -15.73
C VAL A 49 15.56 9.63 -14.84
N ASP A 50 14.75 10.69 -14.85
CA ASP A 50 14.88 11.82 -13.92
C ASP A 50 14.11 11.58 -12.62
N THR A 51 12.85 11.21 -12.73
CA THR A 51 11.97 10.94 -11.57
C THR A 51 11.46 9.51 -11.62
N MET A 52 11.64 8.79 -10.51
CA MET A 52 11.18 7.41 -10.35
C MET A 52 10.04 7.34 -9.34
N ILE A 53 8.94 6.67 -9.71
CA ILE A 53 7.93 6.23 -8.74
C ILE A 53 8.29 4.81 -8.33
N LEU A 54 8.59 4.61 -7.05
CA LEU A 54 8.81 3.29 -6.46
C LEU A 54 7.60 2.90 -5.62
N ILE A 55 6.78 2.02 -6.18
CA ILE A 55 5.70 1.39 -5.42
C ILE A 55 6.30 0.36 -4.48
N SER A 56 6.02 0.49 -3.20
CA SER A 56 6.54 -0.42 -2.19
C SER A 56 6.03 -1.84 -2.39
N MET A 57 6.90 -2.82 -2.12
CA MET A 57 6.54 -4.23 -2.27
C MET A 57 5.48 -4.64 -1.23
N PRO A 58 4.55 -5.53 -1.60
CA PRO A 58 3.43 -5.93 -0.73
C PRO A 58 3.82 -6.84 0.43
N PHE A 59 5.09 -7.28 0.49
CA PHE A 59 5.60 -8.14 1.56
C PHE A 59 6.27 -7.30 2.65
N VAL A 60 6.63 -7.91 3.76
CA VAL A 60 7.38 -7.30 4.86
C VAL A 60 8.61 -8.11 5.21
N GLY A 61 9.59 -7.49 5.87
CA GLY A 61 10.77 -8.15 6.40
C GLY A 61 12.05 -8.01 5.56
N PRO A 62 13.10 -8.76 5.92
CA PRO A 62 14.45 -8.55 5.40
C PRO A 62 14.58 -8.65 3.88
N LYS A 63 13.84 -9.56 3.24
CA LYS A 63 13.88 -9.71 1.77
C LYS A 63 13.31 -8.50 1.06
N ARG A 64 12.20 -7.93 1.56
CA ARG A 64 11.64 -6.67 1.06
C ARG A 64 12.65 -5.54 1.18
N ARG A 65 13.27 -5.37 2.37
CA ARG A 65 14.27 -4.33 2.59
C ARG A 65 15.45 -4.48 1.65
N ALA A 66 15.95 -5.70 1.43
CA ALA A 66 17.05 -5.98 0.51
C ALA A 66 16.67 -5.62 -0.94
N ALA A 67 15.51 -6.04 -1.42
CA ALA A 67 15.04 -5.78 -2.77
C ALA A 67 14.85 -4.27 -3.02
N GLN A 68 14.16 -3.56 -2.11
CA GLN A 68 13.97 -2.11 -2.22
C GLN A 68 15.30 -1.33 -2.15
N LYS A 69 16.24 -1.80 -1.30
CA LYS A 69 17.59 -1.25 -1.26
C LYS A 69 18.31 -1.41 -2.60
N THR A 70 18.23 -2.60 -3.20
CA THR A 70 18.85 -2.85 -4.51
C THR A 70 18.28 -1.92 -5.59
N ALA A 71 16.96 -1.69 -5.59
CA ALA A 71 16.32 -0.76 -6.51
C ALA A 71 16.79 0.70 -6.31
N LEU A 72 16.87 1.15 -5.05
CA LEU A 72 17.34 2.50 -4.73
C LEU A 72 18.84 2.69 -5.10
N ASP A 73 19.69 1.72 -4.75
CA ASP A 73 21.11 1.78 -5.09
C ASP A 73 21.32 1.85 -6.61
N ALA A 74 20.53 1.11 -7.38
CA ALA A 74 20.54 1.16 -8.84
C ALA A 74 20.07 2.52 -9.37
N ALA A 75 19.02 3.10 -8.80
CA ALA A 75 18.53 4.43 -9.14
C ALA A 75 19.58 5.52 -8.90
N VAL A 76 20.24 5.48 -7.75
CA VAL A 76 21.36 6.39 -7.41
C VAL A 76 22.51 6.22 -8.40
N LYS A 77 22.90 4.98 -8.72
CA LYS A 77 23.96 4.68 -9.70
C LYS A 77 23.60 5.13 -11.12
N ALA A 78 22.34 5.03 -11.51
CA ALA A 78 21.81 5.53 -12.78
C ALA A 78 21.63 7.05 -12.80
N LYS A 79 21.85 7.73 -11.66
CA LYS A 79 21.71 9.19 -11.46
C LYS A 79 20.27 9.68 -11.58
N VAL A 80 19.32 8.87 -11.13
CA VAL A 80 17.93 9.33 -10.92
C VAL A 80 17.95 10.51 -9.94
N ASN A 81 17.31 11.61 -10.33
CA ASN A 81 17.35 12.85 -9.55
C ASN A 81 16.37 12.82 -8.37
N ARG A 82 15.18 12.22 -8.57
CA ARG A 82 14.10 12.24 -7.58
C ARG A 82 13.35 10.91 -7.48
N LEU A 83 13.06 10.52 -6.24
CA LEU A 83 12.27 9.36 -5.87
C LEU A 83 10.91 9.79 -5.30
N VAL A 84 9.82 9.32 -5.86
CA VAL A 84 8.49 9.28 -5.25
C VAL A 84 8.29 7.87 -4.71
N TYR A 85 8.08 7.72 -3.41
CA TYR A 85 7.98 6.42 -2.74
C TYR A 85 6.65 6.27 -2.00
N THR A 86 5.93 5.19 -2.26
CA THR A 86 4.73 4.84 -1.51
C THR A 86 5.13 4.26 -0.15
N SER A 87 5.08 5.11 0.87
CA SER A 87 5.31 4.77 2.27
C SER A 87 3.98 4.42 2.96
N ILE A 88 3.93 4.45 4.27
CA ILE A 88 2.74 4.07 5.04
C ILE A 88 2.48 5.07 6.16
N VAL A 89 1.21 5.28 6.49
CA VAL A 89 0.78 6.00 7.70
C VAL A 89 1.45 5.42 8.94
N GLY A 90 1.78 6.26 9.90
CA GLY A 90 2.48 5.85 11.12
C GLY A 90 4.01 5.81 11.00
N ALA A 91 4.60 5.86 9.79
CA ALA A 91 6.06 5.84 9.62
C ALA A 91 6.79 7.06 10.26
N GLY A 92 6.06 8.08 10.69
CA GLY A 92 6.59 9.22 11.44
C GLY A 92 6.35 9.16 12.94
N GLU A 93 5.53 8.24 13.40
CA GLU A 93 5.13 8.14 14.79
C GLU A 93 6.22 7.48 15.65
N LYS A 94 6.30 7.92 16.90
CA LYS A 94 7.22 7.32 17.87
C LYS A 94 6.58 6.09 18.50
N ASP A 95 7.42 5.14 18.86
CA ASP A 95 7.05 3.96 19.61
C ASP A 95 6.04 3.04 18.89
N ILE A 96 5.93 3.17 17.57
CA ILE A 96 5.15 2.25 16.75
C ILE A 96 6.00 1.01 16.45
N ASP A 97 5.42 -0.16 16.65
CA ASP A 97 6.10 -1.44 16.41
C ASP A 97 5.17 -2.38 15.63
N THR A 98 5.17 -2.20 14.32
CA THR A 98 4.53 -3.10 13.35
C THR A 98 5.52 -3.50 12.28
N TYR A 99 5.37 -4.70 11.72
CA TYR A 99 6.25 -5.16 10.65
C TYR A 99 6.24 -4.22 9.43
N GLU A 100 5.04 -3.78 9.03
CA GLU A 100 4.84 -2.92 7.86
C GLU A 100 5.51 -1.56 8.06
N VAL A 101 5.21 -0.91 9.17
CA VAL A 101 5.75 0.43 9.47
C VAL A 101 7.27 0.39 9.65
N ASN A 102 7.78 -0.62 10.35
CA ASN A 102 9.22 -0.77 10.57
C ASN A 102 10.02 -0.86 9.27
N ASP A 103 9.48 -1.53 8.25
CA ASP A 103 10.14 -1.61 6.94
C ASP A 103 10.14 -0.27 6.21
N HIS A 104 9.04 0.49 6.31
CA HIS A 104 8.96 1.80 5.69
C HIS A 104 9.84 2.83 6.41
N VAL A 105 9.83 2.84 7.75
CA VAL A 105 10.74 3.69 8.56
C VAL A 105 12.19 3.45 8.19
N TRP A 106 12.58 2.18 8.11
CA TRP A 106 13.93 1.80 7.71
C TRP A 106 14.26 2.32 6.31
N PHE A 107 13.35 2.16 5.34
CA PHE A 107 13.61 2.58 3.96
C PHE A 107 13.61 4.11 3.81
N GLU A 108 12.68 4.83 4.45
CA GLU A 108 12.72 6.30 4.49
C GLU A 108 14.05 6.83 5.05
N ALA A 109 14.56 6.21 6.13
CA ALA A 109 15.85 6.59 6.70
C ALA A 109 16.98 6.32 5.71
N TYR A 110 16.97 5.15 5.05
CA TYR A 110 17.98 4.79 4.06
C TYR A 110 17.98 5.72 2.84
N VAL A 111 16.80 6.12 2.35
CA VAL A 111 16.67 7.10 1.24
C VAL A 111 17.28 8.44 1.62
N LYS A 112 17.03 8.94 2.85
CA LYS A 112 17.56 10.24 3.34
C LYS A 112 19.09 10.29 3.42
N GLU A 113 19.75 9.15 3.45
CA GLU A 113 21.22 9.05 3.43
C GLU A 113 21.80 9.05 2.01
N GLN A 114 20.96 8.96 0.96
CA GLN A 114 21.39 8.87 -0.42
C GLN A 114 21.37 10.26 -1.12
N PRO A 115 22.21 10.46 -2.14
CA PRO A 115 22.22 11.69 -2.93
C PRO A 115 21.08 11.73 -3.96
N ILE A 116 19.83 11.65 -3.51
CA ILE A 116 18.62 11.67 -4.32
C ILE A 116 17.55 12.49 -3.59
N HIS A 117 16.82 13.34 -4.29
CA HIS A 117 15.65 14.01 -3.73
C HIS A 117 14.51 13.01 -3.52
N TYR A 118 13.68 13.24 -2.53
CA TYR A 118 12.60 12.31 -2.22
C TYR A 118 11.25 13.01 -1.99
N LEU A 119 10.19 12.26 -2.24
CA LEU A 119 8.84 12.55 -1.81
C LEU A 119 8.23 11.26 -1.29
N PHE A 120 7.97 11.19 0.03
CA PHE A 120 7.35 10.03 0.65
C PHE A 120 5.84 10.25 0.73
N LEU A 121 5.09 9.39 0.08
CA LEU A 121 3.64 9.33 0.17
C LEU A 121 3.30 8.30 1.25
N ARG A 122 2.88 8.76 2.42
CA ARG A 122 2.48 7.88 3.51
C ARG A 122 1.01 7.52 3.34
N ASP A 123 0.77 6.47 2.58
CA ASP A 123 -0.57 5.98 2.31
C ASP A 123 -1.22 5.47 3.59
N SER A 124 -2.47 5.87 3.82
CA SER A 124 -3.32 5.28 4.86
C SER A 124 -3.77 3.88 4.43
N GLN A 125 -4.51 3.18 5.28
CA GLN A 125 -4.98 1.84 4.96
C GLN A 125 -5.92 1.87 3.75
N TYR A 126 -5.64 0.98 2.78
CA TYR A 126 -6.46 0.85 1.59
C TYR A 126 -7.87 0.37 1.95
N ALA A 127 -8.84 1.18 1.60
CA ALA A 127 -10.24 0.89 1.91
C ALA A 127 -10.74 -0.38 1.22
N GLU A 128 -10.21 -0.74 0.05
CA GLU A 128 -10.55 -1.96 -0.68
C GLU A 128 -10.27 -3.23 0.13
N ALA A 129 -9.25 -3.22 1.00
CA ALA A 129 -9.01 -4.34 1.91
C ALA A 129 -10.19 -4.52 2.89
N MET A 130 -10.75 -3.42 3.35
CA MET A 130 -11.91 -3.44 4.25
C MET A 130 -13.22 -3.73 3.52
N VAL A 131 -13.37 -3.29 2.26
CA VAL A 131 -14.49 -3.70 1.39
C VAL A 131 -14.50 -5.22 1.25
N SER A 132 -13.35 -5.82 0.93
CA SER A 132 -13.22 -7.28 0.78
C SER A 132 -13.49 -8.03 2.09
N ASN A 133 -13.03 -7.50 3.23
CA ASN A 133 -13.32 -8.07 4.54
C ASN A 133 -14.81 -7.99 4.89
N TYR A 134 -15.47 -6.89 4.52
CA TYR A 134 -16.91 -6.72 4.71
C TYR A 134 -17.72 -7.73 3.88
N VAL A 135 -17.36 -7.90 2.59
CA VAL A 135 -17.98 -8.91 1.72
C VAL A 135 -17.80 -10.31 2.31
N ASN A 136 -16.59 -10.66 2.71
CA ASN A 136 -16.32 -11.93 3.37
C ASN A 136 -17.17 -12.12 4.64
N ALA A 137 -17.46 -11.04 5.37
CA ALA A 137 -18.25 -11.11 6.60
C ALA A 137 -19.69 -11.54 6.33
N TYR A 138 -20.37 -10.99 5.36
CA TYR A 138 -21.75 -11.40 5.07
C TYR A 138 -21.84 -12.70 4.28
N GLU A 139 -20.84 -13.04 3.49
CA GLU A 139 -20.85 -14.28 2.71
C GLU A 139 -20.44 -15.52 3.52
N ASN A 140 -19.43 -15.38 4.39
CA ASN A 140 -18.73 -16.53 4.97
C ASN A 140 -18.69 -16.58 6.50
N THR A 141 -18.95 -15.47 7.21
CA THR A 141 -18.82 -15.43 8.69
C THR A 141 -20.09 -15.00 9.42
N ASN A 142 -21.26 -15.37 8.88
CA ASN A 142 -22.57 -15.09 9.48
C ASN A 142 -22.80 -13.62 9.85
N ASN A 143 -22.41 -12.70 8.99
CA ASN A 143 -22.48 -11.25 9.20
C ASN A 143 -21.63 -10.74 10.38
N VAL A 144 -20.52 -11.38 10.69
CA VAL A 144 -19.60 -10.93 11.74
C VAL A 144 -18.24 -10.60 11.14
N LEU A 145 -17.79 -9.36 11.35
CA LEU A 145 -16.41 -8.94 11.12
C LEU A 145 -15.74 -8.75 12.48
N ALA A 146 -14.76 -9.62 12.77
CA ALA A 146 -14.02 -9.58 14.02
C ALA A 146 -12.55 -9.22 13.78
N ASN A 147 -12.03 -8.25 14.53
CA ASN A 147 -10.60 -7.93 14.54
C ASN A 147 -10.20 -7.19 15.83
N ASN A 148 -8.90 -6.91 15.97
CA ASN A 148 -8.32 -6.28 17.15
C ASN A 148 -8.10 -4.76 17.01
N MET A 149 -8.79 -4.10 16.08
CA MET A 149 -8.63 -2.65 15.84
C MET A 149 -9.38 -1.79 16.89
N GLY A 150 -10.40 -2.35 17.56
CA GLY A 150 -11.20 -1.67 18.57
C GLY A 150 -11.82 -0.37 18.06
N GLU A 151 -11.76 0.67 18.89
CA GLU A 151 -12.25 2.02 18.60
C GLU A 151 -11.15 2.93 17.97
N GLY A 152 -10.06 2.36 17.47
CA GLY A 152 -9.01 3.13 16.81
C GLY A 152 -9.51 3.79 15.53
N LEU A 153 -9.02 5.01 15.27
CA LEU A 153 -9.39 5.79 14.10
C LEU A 153 -8.42 5.54 12.95
N MET A 154 -8.96 5.43 11.76
CA MET A 154 -8.22 5.30 10.51
C MET A 154 -8.88 6.16 9.41
N ALA A 155 -8.09 6.87 8.65
CA ALA A 155 -8.56 7.62 7.49
C ALA A 155 -8.36 6.79 6.22
N TYR A 156 -9.27 5.83 5.96
CA TYR A 156 -9.19 4.89 4.84
C TYR A 156 -9.13 5.63 3.50
N ILE A 157 -8.22 5.20 2.63
CA ILE A 157 -7.96 5.81 1.31
C ILE A 157 -8.19 4.79 0.19
N SER A 158 -8.68 5.22 -0.97
CA SER A 158 -8.79 4.35 -2.13
C SER A 158 -7.43 4.15 -2.80
N ARG A 159 -7.22 3.00 -3.43
CA ARG A 159 -6.02 2.75 -4.24
C ARG A 159 -5.95 3.66 -5.46
N ASP A 160 -7.11 4.08 -5.99
CA ASP A 160 -7.17 5.02 -7.09
C ASP A 160 -6.69 6.41 -6.67
N ASP A 161 -7.03 6.86 -5.45
CA ASP A 161 -6.53 8.09 -4.89
C ASP A 161 -5.00 8.01 -4.62
N CYS A 162 -4.50 6.88 -4.11
CA CYS A 162 -3.07 6.67 -3.96
C CYS A 162 -2.34 6.73 -5.32
N ALA A 163 -2.92 6.14 -6.36
CA ALA A 163 -2.37 6.24 -7.72
C ALA A 163 -2.41 7.68 -8.27
N LEU A 164 -3.49 8.42 -7.99
CA LEU A 164 -3.58 9.84 -8.32
C LEU A 164 -2.51 10.65 -7.59
N ALA A 165 -2.32 10.41 -6.29
CA ALA A 165 -1.27 11.05 -5.49
C ALA A 165 0.13 10.77 -6.06
N CYS A 166 0.43 9.52 -6.42
CA CYS A 166 1.69 9.14 -7.08
C CYS A 166 1.92 9.92 -8.39
N ALA A 167 0.89 10.00 -9.22
CA ALA A 167 0.97 10.72 -10.50
C ALA A 167 1.19 12.23 -10.29
N CYS A 168 0.41 12.85 -9.40
CA CYS A 168 0.55 14.27 -9.07
C CYS A 168 1.91 14.56 -8.42
N ALA A 169 2.39 13.69 -7.54
CA ALA A 169 3.71 13.81 -6.92
C ALA A 169 4.82 13.80 -7.98
N ALA A 170 4.76 12.87 -8.94
CA ALA A 170 5.75 12.80 -10.02
C ALA A 170 5.75 14.05 -10.91
N MET A 171 4.58 14.66 -11.13
CA MET A 171 4.42 15.89 -11.93
C MET A 171 4.70 17.18 -11.16
N SER A 172 4.75 17.14 -9.82
CA SER A 172 5.00 18.32 -8.97
C SER A 172 6.48 18.67 -8.93
N ASP A 173 6.78 19.86 -8.39
CA ASP A 173 8.12 20.29 -8.01
C ASP A 173 8.46 20.00 -6.53
N TRP A 174 7.58 19.30 -5.84
CA TRP A 174 7.77 18.95 -4.44
C TRP A 174 8.91 17.94 -4.27
N GLN A 175 9.77 18.22 -3.28
CA GLN A 175 10.90 17.35 -2.95
C GLN A 175 11.29 17.48 -1.48
N ASP A 176 12.01 16.50 -0.98
CA ASP A 176 12.56 16.41 0.37
C ASP A 176 11.51 16.60 1.47
N ARG A 177 10.33 16.05 1.24
CA ARG A 177 9.20 16.13 2.17
C ARG A 177 8.38 14.83 2.24
N VAL A 178 7.53 14.79 3.23
CA VAL A 178 6.50 13.76 3.43
C VAL A 178 5.14 14.34 3.05
N VAL A 179 4.27 13.50 2.52
CA VAL A 179 2.87 13.79 2.20
C VAL A 179 2.03 12.67 2.80
N ASP A 180 1.11 13.00 3.67
CA ASP A 180 0.17 12.03 4.20
C ASP A 180 -1.00 11.87 3.22
N VAL A 181 -1.15 10.65 2.68
CA VAL A 181 -2.18 10.30 1.70
C VAL A 181 -3.30 9.58 2.44
N ASN A 182 -4.26 10.35 2.93
CA ASN A 182 -5.36 9.86 3.72
C ASN A 182 -6.73 10.18 3.09
N GLY A 183 -7.72 9.34 3.41
CA GLY A 183 -9.11 9.56 3.00
C GLY A 183 -9.73 10.79 3.65
N PRO A 184 -10.95 11.16 3.26
CA PRO A 184 -11.55 12.45 3.64
C PRO A 184 -12.10 12.47 5.07
N GLU A 185 -12.10 11.34 5.77
CA GLU A 185 -12.69 11.17 7.09
C GLU A 185 -11.97 10.13 7.95
N GLN A 186 -11.94 10.36 9.25
CA GLN A 186 -11.42 9.38 10.22
C GLN A 186 -12.59 8.55 10.76
N LEU A 187 -12.50 7.24 10.62
CA LEU A 187 -13.55 6.29 11.02
C LEU A 187 -12.97 5.20 11.93
N THR A 188 -13.76 4.79 12.92
CA THR A 188 -13.56 3.49 13.55
C THR A 188 -14.03 2.39 12.58
N ILE A 189 -13.59 1.16 12.81
CA ILE A 189 -14.09 0.03 11.99
C ILE A 189 -15.61 -0.17 12.16
N GLY A 190 -16.15 0.13 13.33
CA GLY A 190 -17.59 0.10 13.57
C GLY A 190 -18.34 1.12 12.71
N GLN A 191 -17.84 2.35 12.60
CA GLN A 191 -18.41 3.39 11.74
C GLN A 191 -18.28 3.03 10.25
N TYR A 192 -17.13 2.46 9.84
CA TYR A 192 -16.92 1.95 8.49
C TYR A 192 -17.99 0.92 8.11
N ILE A 193 -18.23 -0.08 9.00
CA ILE A 193 -19.25 -1.12 8.79
C ILE A 193 -20.65 -0.52 8.74
N GLN A 194 -20.93 0.48 9.60
CA GLN A 194 -22.24 1.15 9.59
C GLN A 194 -22.52 1.80 8.23
N ILE A 195 -21.56 2.54 7.66
CA ILE A 195 -21.67 3.14 6.33
C ILE A 195 -21.92 2.05 5.27
N ALA A 196 -21.16 0.95 5.33
CA ALA A 196 -21.32 -0.18 4.42
C ALA A 196 -22.72 -0.80 4.50
N ASN A 197 -23.24 -1.03 5.71
CA ASN A 197 -24.59 -1.56 5.92
C ASN A 197 -25.69 -0.62 5.36
N GLU A 198 -25.54 0.69 5.56
CA GLU A 198 -26.48 1.69 5.06
C GLU A 198 -26.56 1.69 3.51
N VAL A 199 -25.41 1.50 2.84
CA VAL A 199 -25.36 1.49 1.37
C VAL A 199 -25.82 0.14 0.80
N THR A 200 -25.36 -0.97 1.37
CA THR A 200 -25.56 -2.31 0.80
C THR A 200 -26.88 -2.97 1.25
N GLY A 201 -27.43 -2.54 2.38
CA GLY A 201 -28.62 -3.15 2.99
C GLY A 201 -28.31 -4.43 3.78
N HIS A 202 -27.05 -4.83 3.94
CA HIS A 202 -26.66 -5.92 4.82
C HIS A 202 -26.67 -5.48 6.29
N ASP A 203 -26.50 -6.43 7.23
CA ASP A 203 -26.45 -6.20 8.67
C ASP A 203 -25.21 -6.87 9.27
N VAL A 204 -24.02 -6.48 8.79
CA VAL A 204 -22.76 -6.95 9.34
C VAL A 204 -22.52 -6.30 10.70
N LYS A 205 -22.08 -7.11 11.67
CA LYS A 205 -21.76 -6.68 13.04
C LYS A 205 -20.25 -6.66 13.23
N TYR A 206 -19.75 -5.59 13.84
CA TYR A 206 -18.39 -5.56 14.32
C TYR A 206 -18.28 -6.24 15.68
N VAL A 207 -17.26 -7.07 15.86
CA VAL A 207 -16.91 -7.69 17.14
C VAL A 207 -15.44 -7.41 17.41
N GLU A 208 -15.17 -6.63 18.44
CA GLU A 208 -13.81 -6.43 18.91
C GLU A 208 -13.29 -7.72 19.56
N ILE A 209 -12.09 -8.14 19.17
CA ILE A 209 -11.35 -9.23 19.78
C ILE A 209 -9.97 -8.74 20.23
N ASN A 210 -9.35 -9.44 21.17
CA ASN A 210 -8.00 -9.11 21.60
C ASN A 210 -6.94 -9.71 20.65
N ASP A 211 -5.67 -9.33 20.86
CA ASP A 211 -4.55 -9.77 20.01
C ASP A 211 -4.39 -11.30 20.00
N GLU A 212 -4.58 -11.95 21.16
CA GLU A 212 -4.44 -13.40 21.29
C GLU A 212 -5.52 -14.13 20.49
N GLN A 213 -6.78 -13.68 20.60
CA GLN A 213 -7.89 -14.22 19.81
C GLN A 213 -7.69 -13.99 18.30
N GLN A 214 -7.11 -12.85 17.92
CA GLN A 214 -6.77 -12.59 16.51
C GLN A 214 -5.68 -13.56 16.02
N TYR A 215 -4.69 -13.85 16.85
CA TYR A 215 -3.69 -14.86 16.56
C TYR A 215 -4.29 -16.25 16.44
N GLU A 216 -5.13 -16.66 17.38
CA GLU A 216 -5.82 -17.97 17.35
C GLU A 216 -6.65 -18.13 16.07
N PHE A 217 -7.33 -17.07 15.64
CA PHE A 217 -8.07 -17.07 14.38
C PHE A 217 -7.13 -17.33 13.19
N PHE A 218 -6.03 -16.57 13.07
CA PHE A 218 -5.07 -16.75 11.98
C PHE A 218 -4.42 -18.12 11.99
N ASP A 219 -4.07 -18.66 13.16
CA ASP A 219 -3.53 -20.01 13.30
C ASP A 219 -4.54 -21.07 12.82
N SER A 220 -5.82 -20.86 13.12
CA SER A 220 -6.88 -21.81 12.73
C SER A 220 -7.08 -21.95 11.23
N ILE A 221 -6.74 -20.91 10.47
CA ILE A 221 -6.83 -20.90 9.00
C ILE A 221 -5.46 -21.06 8.32
N GLY A 222 -4.38 -21.27 9.10
CA GLY A 222 -3.06 -21.60 8.58
C GLY A 222 -2.25 -20.39 8.10
N VAL A 223 -2.56 -19.17 8.56
CA VAL A 223 -1.74 -17.98 8.27
C VAL A 223 -0.40 -18.09 9.01
N PRO A 224 0.76 -17.95 8.33
CA PRO A 224 2.06 -18.02 8.98
C PRO A 224 2.27 -16.86 9.96
N ARG A 225 3.01 -17.11 11.04
CA ARG A 225 3.32 -16.09 12.05
C ARG A 225 4.20 -14.97 11.51
N THR A 226 5.23 -15.32 10.74
CA THR A 226 6.23 -14.39 10.23
C THR A 226 6.36 -14.51 8.71
N THR A 227 7.11 -13.59 8.12
CA THR A 227 7.33 -13.51 6.66
C THR A 227 8.71 -14.00 6.22
N GLU A 228 9.51 -14.57 7.10
CA GLU A 228 10.90 -14.95 6.79
C GLU A 228 11.00 -15.84 5.54
N ASP A 229 9.97 -16.64 5.27
CA ASP A 229 9.88 -17.54 4.13
C ASP A 229 8.77 -17.20 3.12
N MET A 230 8.19 -16.01 3.16
CA MET A 230 7.04 -15.70 2.28
C MET A 230 7.33 -15.84 0.79
N TRP A 231 8.57 -15.63 0.35
CA TRP A 231 8.96 -15.90 -1.04
C TRP A 231 9.06 -17.40 -1.37
N ALA A 232 9.27 -18.25 -0.35
CA ALA A 232 9.23 -19.70 -0.49
C ALA A 232 7.81 -20.24 -0.27
N GLN A 233 6.91 -19.42 0.24
CA GLN A 233 5.53 -19.76 0.59
C GLN A 233 4.53 -19.41 -0.50
N THR A 234 4.92 -19.49 -1.77
CA THR A 234 3.97 -19.64 -2.88
C THR A 234 3.00 -20.83 -2.66
N ALA A 235 3.26 -21.67 -1.68
CA ALA A 235 2.38 -22.73 -1.21
C ALA A 235 1.34 -22.28 -0.17
N THR A 236 1.43 -21.09 0.42
CA THR A 236 0.40 -20.57 1.32
C THR A 236 -0.45 -19.56 0.56
N ASN A 237 -1.78 -19.73 0.62
CA ASN A 237 -2.75 -18.84 -0.02
C ASN A 237 -2.81 -17.43 0.63
N PHE A 238 -1.86 -17.07 1.50
CA PHE A 238 -1.88 -15.82 2.24
C PHE A 238 -0.68 -14.94 1.90
N PRO A 239 -0.89 -13.74 1.31
CA PRO A 239 0.18 -12.79 1.01
C PRO A 239 0.61 -11.95 2.23
N PHE A 240 0.30 -12.38 3.45
CA PHE A 240 0.56 -11.67 4.70
C PHE A 240 0.87 -12.67 5.82
N CYS A 241 1.39 -12.15 6.95
CA CYS A 241 1.62 -12.93 8.17
C CYS A 241 0.76 -12.43 9.33
N SER A 242 0.51 -13.30 10.30
CA SER A 242 -0.34 -12.93 11.44
C SER A 242 0.31 -11.88 12.34
N ASP A 243 1.64 -11.89 12.52
CA ASP A 243 2.34 -10.85 13.28
C ASP A 243 2.16 -9.46 12.65
N GLY A 244 2.24 -9.36 11.32
CA GLY A 244 1.94 -8.12 10.61
C GLY A 244 0.53 -7.64 10.90
N MET A 245 -0.47 -8.47 10.65
CA MET A 245 -1.88 -8.11 10.81
C MET A 245 -2.26 -7.75 12.25
N VAL A 246 -1.79 -8.53 13.22
CA VAL A 246 -2.12 -8.29 14.64
C VAL A 246 -1.44 -7.03 15.18
N THR A 247 -0.17 -6.81 14.86
CA THR A 247 0.55 -5.61 15.31
C THR A 247 0.01 -4.35 14.65
N PHE A 248 -0.42 -4.43 13.37
CA PHE A 248 -1.05 -3.32 12.68
C PHE A 248 -2.42 -2.97 13.30
N GLY A 249 -3.28 -3.96 13.55
CA GLY A 249 -4.55 -3.75 14.24
C GLY A 249 -4.37 -3.15 15.64
N ARG A 250 -3.38 -3.63 16.40
CA ARG A 250 -2.99 -3.04 17.69
C ARG A 250 -2.58 -1.58 17.56
N ALA A 251 -1.77 -1.24 16.57
CA ALA A 251 -1.34 0.14 16.35
C ALA A 251 -2.52 1.07 16.02
N ILE A 252 -3.51 0.60 15.26
CA ILE A 252 -4.76 1.32 15.02
C ILE A 252 -5.49 1.55 16.35
N ARG A 253 -5.70 0.50 17.16
CA ARG A 253 -6.39 0.57 18.47
C ARG A 253 -5.70 1.54 19.43
N LEU A 254 -4.38 1.66 19.36
CA LEU A 254 -3.58 2.59 20.17
C LEU A 254 -3.54 4.03 19.61
N GLY A 255 -4.20 4.31 18.49
CA GLY A 255 -4.25 5.61 17.86
C GLY A 255 -2.97 6.01 17.10
N GLN A 256 -2.04 5.08 16.91
CA GLN A 256 -0.74 5.33 16.25
C GLN A 256 -0.85 5.46 14.71
N MET A 257 -2.02 5.15 14.16
CA MET A 257 -2.33 5.21 12.73
C MET A 257 -3.34 6.31 12.39
N SER A 258 -3.63 7.21 13.31
CA SER A 258 -4.69 8.21 13.18
C SER A 258 -4.24 9.54 12.55
N THR A 259 -3.13 9.55 11.80
CA THR A 259 -2.68 10.74 11.07
C THR A 259 -3.78 11.21 10.11
N PHE A 260 -4.04 12.53 10.12
CA PHE A 260 -5.07 13.12 9.28
C PHE A 260 -4.67 14.56 8.90
N THR A 261 -4.41 14.78 7.62
CA THR A 261 -3.94 16.05 7.06
C THR A 261 -4.73 16.41 5.79
N ASN A 262 -4.48 17.58 5.23
CA ASN A 262 -5.00 18.00 3.93
C ASN A 262 -4.00 17.82 2.80
N ASP A 263 -2.90 17.11 3.03
CA ASP A 263 -1.80 16.99 2.08
C ASP A 263 -2.25 16.40 0.73
N PHE A 264 -3.18 15.43 0.75
CA PHE A 264 -3.74 14.86 -0.47
C PHE A 264 -4.43 15.93 -1.34
N GLU A 265 -5.31 16.75 -0.74
CA GLU A 265 -6.00 17.82 -1.47
C GLU A 265 -5.02 18.91 -1.94
N GLU A 266 -3.99 19.23 -1.15
CA GLU A 266 -2.96 20.18 -1.55
C GLU A 266 -2.13 19.68 -2.73
N LEU A 267 -1.82 18.38 -2.78
CA LEU A 267 -1.04 17.76 -3.85
C LEU A 267 -1.86 17.58 -5.13
N THR A 268 -3.10 17.10 -5.00
CA THR A 268 -3.90 16.65 -6.15
C THR A 268 -4.88 17.70 -6.66
N GLY A 269 -5.26 18.66 -5.82
CA GLY A 269 -6.33 19.61 -6.08
C GLY A 269 -7.73 18.98 -6.02
N GLN A 270 -7.87 17.75 -5.53
CA GLN A 270 -9.11 16.99 -5.46
C GLN A 270 -9.34 16.45 -4.05
N LYS A 271 -10.60 16.22 -3.70
CA LYS A 271 -10.93 15.49 -2.47
C LYS A 271 -10.79 13.99 -2.70
N PRO A 272 -10.29 13.25 -1.71
CA PRO A 272 -10.26 11.80 -1.81
C PRO A 272 -11.68 11.22 -1.77
N MET A 273 -11.83 10.02 -2.33
CA MET A 273 -13.08 9.26 -2.35
C MET A 273 -13.53 8.89 -0.93
N THR A 274 -14.82 9.03 -0.64
CA THR A 274 -15.39 8.60 0.65
C THR A 274 -15.62 7.10 0.68
N VAL A 275 -15.65 6.52 1.88
CA VAL A 275 -16.02 5.11 2.09
C VAL A 275 -17.42 4.82 1.53
N LYS A 276 -18.35 5.78 1.64
CA LYS A 276 -19.68 5.64 1.08
C LYS A 276 -19.67 5.48 -0.44
N GLU A 277 -18.95 6.35 -1.16
CA GLU A 277 -18.81 6.27 -2.63
C GLU A 277 -18.20 4.95 -3.07
N MET A 278 -17.23 4.41 -2.31
CA MET A 278 -16.64 3.10 -2.61
C MET A 278 -17.66 1.96 -2.47
N PHE A 279 -18.55 2.00 -1.48
CA PHE A 279 -19.61 1.00 -1.35
C PHE A 279 -20.75 1.19 -2.36
N GLU A 280 -20.99 2.40 -2.87
CA GLU A 280 -21.91 2.65 -3.97
C GLU A 280 -21.42 2.03 -5.29
N ASP A 281 -20.09 1.80 -5.43
CA ASP A 281 -19.45 1.12 -6.56
C ASP A 281 -18.59 -0.07 -6.09
N MET A 282 -19.11 -0.84 -5.15
CA MET A 282 -18.37 -1.87 -4.39
C MET A 282 -17.66 -2.89 -5.29
N GLU A 283 -18.28 -3.30 -6.40
CA GLU A 283 -17.72 -4.32 -7.30
C GLU A 283 -16.37 -3.91 -7.89
N ASN A 284 -16.16 -2.61 -8.16
CA ASN A 284 -14.91 -2.07 -8.67
C ASN A 284 -13.85 -1.87 -7.58
N HIS A 285 -14.26 -1.93 -6.31
CA HIS A 285 -13.37 -1.78 -5.15
C HIS A 285 -13.10 -3.08 -4.38
N LEU A 286 -13.41 -4.23 -4.96
CA LEU A 286 -12.99 -5.53 -4.41
C LEU A 286 -11.52 -5.78 -4.73
N ILE A 287 -10.79 -6.28 -3.76
CA ILE A 287 -9.48 -6.88 -4.03
C ILE A 287 -9.77 -8.26 -4.64
N GLY A 288 -9.47 -8.41 -5.93
CA GLY A 288 -9.55 -9.72 -6.59
C GLY A 288 -8.67 -10.75 -5.87
N SER A 289 -9.04 -12.04 -5.96
CA SER A 289 -8.16 -13.11 -5.52
C SER A 289 -6.82 -12.92 -6.23
N ARG A 290 -5.76 -12.64 -5.47
CA ARG A 290 -4.41 -12.68 -6.00
C ARG A 290 -4.15 -14.13 -6.39
N THR A 291 -4.29 -14.45 -7.65
CA THR A 291 -3.66 -15.63 -8.22
C THR A 291 -2.17 -15.43 -8.04
N SER A 292 -1.50 -16.46 -7.60
CA SER A 292 -0.09 -16.50 -7.20
C SER A 292 0.81 -15.52 -7.94
N THR A 293 1.73 -14.90 -7.21
CA THR A 293 2.79 -14.03 -7.72
C THR A 293 3.81 -14.72 -8.63
N ASP A 294 3.50 -15.90 -9.13
CA ASP A 294 4.33 -16.69 -10.07
C ASP A 294 4.13 -16.27 -11.54
N ASP A 295 3.46 -15.14 -11.74
CA ASP A 295 3.26 -14.58 -13.05
C ASP A 295 4.03 -13.25 -13.24
#